data_a53c34eb7e2f659b02c5c6f764f21599
#
_entry.id   a53c34eb7e2f659b02c5c6f764f21599
#
_cell.length_a   1.000
_cell.length_b   1.000
_cell.length_c   1.000
_cell.angle_alpha   90.00
_cell.angle_beta   90.00
_cell.angle_gamma   90.00
#
_symmetry.space_group_name_H-M   'P 1'
#
loop_
_entity.id
_entity.type
_entity.pdbx_description
1 polymer ?
#
loop_
_entity_poly.entity_id
_entity_poly.type
_entity_poly.pdbx_seq_one_letter_code
_entity_poly.pdbx_strand_id
1 'polypeptide(L)'
;LMSRSERVTFENRQGESLAGVIDWPDEAPAAFALFAHCFSCSKDLRAAREISRALSEKGIAVLRFDFAGLGASEGDFADTNFSSNVDDLVAAATFLERANRPASILIGHSLGGAAVIAAAVRLPGAKAVAVIGAPADAAHVAHQFGDKADEIRRQGEAAVSLAGRPFILKKQFLDDIAEARVLDAA
;
A
#
# COMPACT_ATOMS: atom_id res chain seq x y z
N LEU A 1 -28.45 3.90 -0.28
CA LEU A 1 -27.91 2.93 -1.23
C LEU A 1 -26.69 2.29 -0.59
N MET A 2 -26.62 0.95 -0.55
CA MET A 2 -25.48 0.23 0.03
C MET A 2 -24.45 0.03 -1.07
N SER A 3 -23.28 0.65 -0.96
CA SER A 3 -22.16 0.33 -1.84
C SER A 3 -21.85 -1.17 -1.74
N ARG A 4 -21.78 -1.85 -2.88
CA ARG A 4 -21.46 -3.27 -2.96
C ARG A 4 -19.94 -3.43 -2.77
N SER A 5 -19.53 -4.22 -1.79
CA SER A 5 -18.12 -4.58 -1.61
C SER A 5 -17.90 -6.04 -2.01
N GLU A 6 -16.84 -6.30 -2.76
CA GLU A 6 -16.42 -7.61 -3.26
C GLU A 6 -15.06 -7.96 -2.67
N ARG A 7 -14.94 -9.09 -1.99
CA ARG A 7 -13.65 -9.61 -1.53
C ARG A 7 -12.91 -10.27 -2.68
N VAL A 8 -11.63 -9.97 -2.82
CA VAL A 8 -10.75 -10.52 -3.85
C VAL A 8 -9.43 -10.97 -3.24
N THR A 9 -8.76 -11.87 -3.91
CA THR A 9 -7.37 -12.25 -3.64
C THR A 9 -6.58 -12.26 -4.93
N PHE A 10 -5.31 -11.92 -4.85
CA PHE A 10 -4.37 -11.97 -5.97
C PHE A 10 -2.97 -12.25 -5.45
N GLU A 11 -2.12 -12.81 -6.29
CA GLU A 11 -0.75 -13.16 -5.93
C GLU A 11 0.20 -11.99 -6.21
N ASN A 12 1.14 -11.77 -5.30
CA ASN A 12 2.26 -10.88 -5.54
C ASN A 12 3.41 -11.61 -6.26
N ARG A 13 4.53 -10.89 -6.46
CA ARG A 13 5.70 -11.44 -7.17
C ARG A 13 6.34 -12.63 -6.46
N GLN A 14 6.20 -12.72 -5.15
CA GLN A 14 6.72 -13.80 -4.31
C GLN A 14 5.80 -15.02 -4.27
N GLY A 15 4.61 -14.95 -4.89
CA GLY A 15 3.60 -15.99 -4.85
C GLY A 15 2.75 -15.99 -3.59
N GLU A 16 2.81 -14.90 -2.80
CA GLU A 16 1.99 -14.72 -1.61
C GLU A 16 0.61 -14.19 -2.00
N SER A 17 -0.44 -14.72 -1.38
CA SER A 17 -1.82 -14.29 -1.60
C SER A 17 -2.11 -13.00 -0.85
N LEU A 18 -2.42 -11.94 -1.57
CA LEU A 18 -2.82 -10.65 -1.01
C LEU A 18 -4.34 -10.52 -0.96
N ALA A 19 -4.85 -10.08 0.18
CA ALA A 19 -6.27 -9.91 0.43
C ALA A 19 -6.73 -8.49 0.10
N GLY A 20 -7.75 -8.36 -0.75
CA GLY A 20 -8.32 -7.09 -1.16
C GLY A 20 -9.84 -7.03 -1.03
N VAL A 21 -10.35 -5.81 -1.16
CA VAL A 21 -11.78 -5.51 -1.28
C VAL A 21 -11.94 -4.47 -2.37
N ILE A 22 -12.84 -4.74 -3.32
CA ILE A 22 -13.28 -3.74 -4.28
C ILE A 22 -14.60 -3.15 -3.79
N ASP A 23 -14.62 -1.85 -3.54
CA ASP A 23 -15.84 -1.10 -3.27
C ASP A 23 -16.39 -0.57 -4.60
N TRP A 24 -17.59 -1.01 -4.95
CA TRP A 24 -18.22 -0.76 -6.24
C TRP A 24 -19.21 0.38 -6.18
N PRO A 25 -19.30 1.23 -7.21
CA PRO A 25 -20.44 2.12 -7.40
C PRO A 25 -21.70 1.32 -7.75
N ASP A 26 -22.86 1.95 -7.64
CA ASP A 26 -24.17 1.34 -7.98
C ASP A 26 -24.31 1.08 -9.48
N GLU A 27 -23.69 1.94 -10.30
CA GLU A 27 -23.65 1.82 -11.75
C GLU A 27 -22.29 1.35 -12.28
N ALA A 28 -22.15 1.18 -13.58
CA ALA A 28 -20.87 0.85 -14.21
C ALA A 28 -19.81 1.90 -13.83
N PRO A 29 -18.64 1.50 -13.31
CA PRO A 29 -17.63 2.44 -12.88
C PRO A 29 -17.06 3.25 -14.02
N ALA A 30 -16.94 4.56 -13.84
CA ALA A 30 -16.29 5.47 -14.76
C ALA A 30 -14.75 5.34 -14.71
N ALA A 31 -14.22 4.89 -13.56
CA ALA A 31 -12.78 4.69 -13.34
C ALA A 31 -12.55 3.66 -12.22
N PHE A 32 -11.33 3.09 -12.20
CA PHE A 32 -10.83 2.27 -11.11
C PHE A 32 -9.70 2.98 -10.38
N ALA A 33 -9.77 2.98 -9.05
CA ALA A 33 -8.72 3.47 -8.17
C ALA A 33 -8.09 2.32 -7.38
N LEU A 34 -6.81 2.46 -7.06
CA LEU A 34 -6.07 1.58 -6.16
C LEU A 34 -5.70 2.38 -4.91
N PHE A 35 -6.00 1.84 -3.72
CA PHE A 35 -5.73 2.50 -2.44
C PHE A 35 -4.67 1.74 -1.65
N ALA A 36 -3.56 2.42 -1.34
CA ALA A 36 -2.46 1.95 -0.51
C ALA A 36 -2.57 2.53 0.91
N HIS A 37 -2.72 1.66 1.91
CA HIS A 37 -2.77 2.07 3.31
C HIS A 37 -1.38 2.40 3.90
N CYS A 38 -1.34 2.93 5.12
CA CYS A 38 -0.10 3.26 5.83
C CYS A 38 0.67 2.00 6.29
N PHE A 39 1.94 2.20 6.67
CA PHE A 39 2.96 1.18 6.94
C PHE A 39 2.53 0.05 7.90
N SER A 40 1.75 0.34 8.92
CA SER A 40 1.32 -0.65 9.92
C SER A 40 -0.20 -0.82 9.97
N CYS A 41 -0.89 -0.39 8.93
CA CYS A 41 -2.35 -0.38 8.85
C CYS A 41 -2.91 -1.64 8.16
N SER A 42 -4.13 -1.55 7.73
CA SER A 42 -4.77 -2.55 6.86
C SER A 42 -5.76 -1.86 5.93
N LYS A 43 -6.24 -2.59 4.93
CA LYS A 43 -7.31 -2.16 4.02
C LYS A 43 -8.60 -1.75 4.75
N ASP A 44 -8.78 -2.23 6.00
CA ASP A 44 -9.98 -1.99 6.80
C ASP A 44 -9.85 -0.77 7.72
N LEU A 45 -8.76 0.01 7.59
CA LEU A 45 -8.63 1.32 8.24
C LEU A 45 -9.87 2.17 7.94
N ARG A 46 -10.44 2.80 8.98
CA ARG A 46 -11.66 3.61 8.84
C ARG A 46 -11.54 4.66 7.73
N ALA A 47 -10.42 5.38 7.68
CA ALA A 47 -10.20 6.40 6.65
C ALA A 47 -10.19 5.79 5.23
N ALA A 48 -9.54 4.63 5.03
CA ALA A 48 -9.53 3.95 3.73
C ALA A 48 -10.95 3.56 3.30
N ARG A 49 -11.74 3.01 4.21
CA ARG A 49 -13.14 2.62 3.95
C ARG A 49 -14.02 3.82 3.63
N GLU A 50 -13.92 4.91 4.40
CA GLU A 50 -14.73 6.13 4.17
C GLU A 50 -14.37 6.80 2.83
N ILE A 51 -13.07 6.88 2.49
CA ILE A 51 -12.63 7.42 1.20
C ILE A 51 -13.11 6.54 0.05
N SER A 52 -12.94 5.22 0.16
CA SER A 52 -13.40 4.28 -0.87
C SER A 52 -14.90 4.37 -1.10
N ARG A 53 -15.68 4.46 0.00
CA ARG A 53 -17.13 4.64 -0.08
C ARG A 53 -17.51 5.95 -0.77
N ALA A 54 -16.88 7.07 -0.37
CA ALA A 54 -17.16 8.37 -0.97
C ALA A 54 -16.81 8.42 -2.46
N LEU A 55 -15.76 7.71 -2.89
CA LEU A 55 -15.39 7.58 -4.30
C LEU A 55 -16.37 6.69 -5.06
N SER A 56 -16.83 5.58 -4.45
CA SER A 56 -17.82 4.71 -5.09
C SER A 56 -19.14 5.43 -5.32
N GLU A 57 -19.58 6.28 -4.39
CA GLU A 57 -20.74 7.16 -4.56
C GLU A 57 -20.58 8.18 -5.74
N LYS A 58 -19.33 8.39 -6.19
CA LYS A 58 -18.99 9.24 -7.35
C LYS A 58 -18.70 8.45 -8.63
N GLY A 59 -19.02 7.16 -8.64
CA GLY A 59 -18.83 6.32 -9.82
C GLY A 59 -17.42 5.76 -9.99
N ILE A 60 -16.57 5.77 -8.96
CA ILE A 60 -15.21 5.25 -9.00
C ILE A 60 -15.15 3.95 -8.18
N ALA A 61 -14.85 2.82 -8.84
CA ALA A 61 -14.57 1.59 -8.12
C ALA A 61 -13.18 1.66 -7.46
N VAL A 62 -13.05 1.21 -6.20
CA VAL A 62 -11.80 1.31 -5.45
C VAL A 62 -11.37 -0.06 -4.95
N LEU A 63 -10.20 -0.54 -5.39
CA LEU A 63 -9.51 -1.66 -4.78
C LEU A 63 -8.64 -1.13 -3.63
N ARG A 64 -8.92 -1.57 -2.42
CA ARG A 64 -8.05 -1.47 -1.26
C ARG A 64 -7.62 -2.86 -0.85
N PHE A 65 -6.35 -3.04 -0.53
CA PHE A 65 -5.77 -4.36 -0.20
C PHE A 65 -4.79 -4.25 0.97
N ASP A 66 -4.49 -5.37 1.59
CA ASP A 66 -3.45 -5.48 2.61
C ASP A 66 -2.12 -5.81 1.94
N PHE A 67 -1.07 -5.06 2.24
CA PHE A 67 0.31 -5.41 1.85
C PHE A 67 0.72 -6.75 2.46
N ALA A 68 1.70 -7.42 1.85
CA ALA A 68 2.27 -8.66 2.36
C ALA A 68 2.64 -8.54 3.86
N GLY A 69 2.35 -9.58 4.63
CA GLY A 69 2.59 -9.62 6.08
C GLY A 69 1.66 -8.76 6.93
N LEU A 70 0.62 -8.13 6.35
CA LEU A 70 -0.34 -7.29 7.05
C LEU A 70 -1.79 -7.77 6.83
N GLY A 71 -2.65 -7.45 7.79
CA GLY A 71 -4.08 -7.70 7.71
C GLY A 71 -4.41 -9.17 7.47
N ALA A 72 -5.06 -9.46 6.33
CA ALA A 72 -5.45 -10.80 5.91
C ALA A 72 -4.58 -11.34 4.74
N SER A 73 -3.55 -10.61 4.34
CA SER A 73 -2.57 -11.05 3.34
C SER A 73 -1.58 -12.03 3.93
N GLU A 74 -1.07 -12.94 3.09
CA GLU A 74 0.02 -13.83 3.43
C GLU A 74 1.36 -13.08 3.52
N GLY A 75 2.42 -13.80 3.88
CA GLY A 75 3.77 -13.28 4.06
C GLY A 75 4.09 -12.94 5.51
N ASP A 76 5.36 -12.64 5.76
CA ASP A 76 5.84 -12.15 7.04
C ASP A 76 6.25 -10.68 6.90
N PHE A 77 5.68 -9.82 7.75
CA PHE A 77 6.00 -8.39 7.77
C PHE A 77 7.51 -8.15 7.93
N ALA A 78 8.21 -8.99 8.68
CA ALA A 78 9.65 -8.89 8.88
C ALA A 78 10.46 -9.05 7.57
N ASP A 79 9.89 -9.73 6.57
CA ASP A 79 10.54 -9.95 5.27
C ASP A 79 10.14 -8.88 4.23
N THR A 80 9.26 -7.95 4.59
CA THR A 80 8.82 -6.86 3.71
C THR A 80 9.73 -5.64 3.81
N ASN A 81 9.68 -4.79 2.79
CA ASN A 81 10.35 -3.50 2.74
C ASN A 81 9.58 -2.53 1.82
N PHE A 82 10.09 -1.32 1.61
CA PHE A 82 9.43 -0.33 0.76
C PHE A 82 9.33 -0.81 -0.70
N SER A 83 10.40 -1.38 -1.23
CA SER A 83 10.42 -1.92 -2.60
C SER A 83 9.43 -3.07 -2.78
N SER A 84 9.28 -3.98 -1.82
CA SER A 84 8.27 -5.04 -1.87
C SER A 84 6.84 -4.48 -1.82
N ASN A 85 6.59 -3.39 -1.06
CA ASN A 85 5.30 -2.72 -1.05
C ASN A 85 4.97 -2.08 -2.42
N VAL A 86 5.96 -1.53 -3.12
CA VAL A 86 5.81 -1.05 -4.50
C VAL A 86 5.48 -2.22 -5.44
N ASP A 87 6.14 -3.38 -5.27
CA ASP A 87 5.84 -4.59 -6.05
C ASP A 87 4.42 -5.11 -5.79
N ASP A 88 3.93 -5.09 -4.55
CA ASP A 88 2.56 -5.44 -4.20
C ASP A 88 1.53 -4.52 -4.88
N LEU A 89 1.83 -3.21 -4.97
CA LEU A 89 0.99 -2.25 -5.71
C LEU A 89 0.94 -2.56 -7.20
N VAL A 90 2.08 -2.93 -7.80
CA VAL A 90 2.12 -3.35 -9.21
C VAL A 90 1.34 -4.65 -9.41
N ALA A 91 1.41 -5.59 -8.47
CA ALA A 91 0.62 -6.82 -8.51
C ALA A 91 -0.89 -6.53 -8.44
N ALA A 92 -1.32 -5.62 -7.55
CA ALA A 92 -2.71 -5.18 -7.45
C ALA A 92 -3.22 -4.52 -8.73
N ALA A 93 -2.40 -3.63 -9.33
CA ALA A 93 -2.73 -3.00 -10.61
C ALA A 93 -2.83 -4.03 -11.76
N THR A 94 -1.90 -4.99 -11.79
CA THR A 94 -1.91 -6.09 -12.78
C THR A 94 -3.14 -6.98 -12.63
N PHE A 95 -3.56 -7.26 -11.39
CA PHE A 95 -4.81 -7.99 -11.13
C PHE A 95 -6.02 -7.28 -11.73
N LEU A 96 -6.15 -5.97 -11.51
CA LEU A 96 -7.22 -5.17 -12.09
C LEU A 96 -7.13 -5.12 -13.62
N GLU A 97 -5.95 -4.97 -14.19
CA GLU A 97 -5.74 -4.93 -15.65
C GLU A 97 -6.16 -6.24 -16.32
N ARG A 98 -5.78 -7.39 -15.75
CA ARG A 98 -6.19 -8.73 -16.25
C ARG A 98 -7.70 -8.93 -16.22
N ALA A 99 -8.41 -8.23 -15.34
CA ALA A 99 -9.87 -8.23 -15.28
C ALA A 99 -10.52 -7.19 -16.22
N ASN A 100 -9.75 -6.53 -17.11
CA ASN A 100 -10.17 -5.39 -17.94
C ASN A 100 -10.67 -4.19 -17.12
N ARG A 101 -10.04 -3.93 -15.97
CA ARG A 101 -10.36 -2.88 -14.98
C ARG A 101 -9.13 -2.06 -14.61
N PRO A 102 -8.36 -1.52 -15.58
CA PRO A 102 -7.07 -0.89 -15.27
C PRO A 102 -7.22 0.26 -14.29
N ALA A 103 -6.38 0.27 -13.26
CA ALA A 103 -6.33 1.35 -12.29
C ALA A 103 -5.80 2.63 -12.95
N SER A 104 -6.66 3.64 -13.04
CA SER A 104 -6.29 4.97 -13.58
C SER A 104 -6.01 5.99 -12.48
N ILE A 105 -6.34 5.68 -11.22
CA ILE A 105 -6.15 6.55 -10.06
C ILE A 105 -5.40 5.75 -8.99
N LEU A 106 -4.31 6.31 -8.48
CA LEU A 106 -3.56 5.75 -7.37
C LEU A 106 -3.74 6.66 -6.15
N ILE A 107 -4.09 6.08 -5.02
CA ILE A 107 -4.32 6.83 -3.77
C ILE A 107 -3.46 6.18 -2.69
N GLY A 108 -2.71 6.98 -1.94
CA GLY A 108 -1.86 6.46 -0.89
C GLY A 108 -1.86 7.31 0.38
N HIS A 109 -1.84 6.64 1.53
CA HIS A 109 -1.78 7.27 2.84
C HIS A 109 -0.42 7.00 3.51
N SER A 110 0.23 8.07 4.01
CA SER A 110 1.53 7.98 4.70
C SER A 110 2.58 7.27 3.83
N LEU A 111 3.25 6.22 4.29
CA LEU A 111 4.23 5.47 3.49
C LEU A 111 3.58 4.82 2.26
N GLY A 112 2.30 4.43 2.32
CA GLY A 112 1.54 4.01 1.14
C GLY A 112 1.44 5.12 0.09
N GLY A 113 1.44 6.39 0.51
CA GLY A 113 1.52 7.53 -0.40
C GLY A 113 2.86 7.63 -1.12
N ALA A 114 3.97 7.44 -0.42
CA ALA A 114 5.29 7.34 -1.05
C ALA A 114 5.36 6.14 -2.03
N ALA A 115 4.77 5.00 -1.63
CA ALA A 115 4.75 3.81 -2.46
C ALA A 115 3.94 3.98 -3.75
N VAL A 116 2.78 4.68 -3.74
CA VAL A 116 2.03 4.93 -4.98
C VAL A 116 2.74 5.89 -5.92
N ILE A 117 3.48 6.89 -5.40
CA ILE A 117 4.33 7.75 -6.22
C ILE A 117 5.40 6.90 -6.92
N ALA A 118 6.14 6.08 -6.17
CA ALA A 118 7.16 5.19 -6.72
C ALA A 118 6.58 4.15 -7.71
N ALA A 119 5.37 3.64 -7.45
CA ALA A 119 4.71 2.70 -8.35
C ALA A 119 4.21 3.35 -9.65
N ALA A 120 3.87 4.65 -9.63
CA ALA A 120 3.28 5.35 -10.77
C ALA A 120 4.17 5.29 -12.03
N VAL A 121 5.49 5.35 -11.89
CA VAL A 121 6.43 5.23 -13.02
C VAL A 121 6.39 3.86 -13.69
N ARG A 122 5.93 2.84 -12.98
CA ARG A 122 5.78 1.45 -13.46
C ARG A 122 4.37 1.14 -13.95
N LEU A 123 3.42 2.07 -13.78
CA LEU A 123 2.00 1.92 -14.06
C LEU A 123 1.55 2.98 -15.09
N PRO A 124 1.87 2.80 -16.38
CA PRO A 124 1.58 3.81 -17.42
C PRO A 124 0.08 4.07 -17.62
N GLY A 125 -0.79 3.19 -17.13
CA GLY A 125 -2.25 3.40 -17.11
C GLY A 125 -2.73 4.38 -16.05
N ALA A 126 -1.90 4.71 -15.04
CA ALA A 126 -2.24 5.67 -14.00
C ALA A 126 -2.27 7.09 -14.59
N LYS A 127 -3.39 7.80 -14.39
CA LYS A 127 -3.62 9.17 -14.89
C LYS A 127 -3.62 10.20 -13.76
N ALA A 128 -3.79 9.75 -12.52
CA ALA A 128 -3.80 10.61 -11.35
C ALA A 128 -3.22 9.88 -10.14
N VAL A 129 -2.47 10.61 -9.33
CA VAL A 129 -1.95 10.16 -8.03
C VAL A 129 -2.42 11.14 -6.97
N ALA A 130 -3.04 10.63 -5.91
CA ALA A 130 -3.45 11.40 -4.74
C ALA A 130 -2.76 10.85 -3.49
N VAL A 131 -2.15 11.73 -2.70
CA VAL A 131 -1.45 11.31 -1.48
C VAL A 131 -1.98 12.04 -0.26
N ILE A 132 -2.03 11.35 0.87
CA ILE A 132 -2.51 11.86 2.14
C ILE A 132 -1.40 11.69 3.17
N GLY A 133 -0.75 12.80 3.58
CA GLY A 133 0.31 12.79 4.57
C GLY A 133 1.51 11.91 4.16
N ALA A 134 1.83 11.84 2.86
CA ALA A 134 2.97 11.09 2.38
C ALA A 134 4.29 11.77 2.76
N PRO A 135 5.30 11.03 3.23
CA PRO A 135 6.63 11.58 3.41
C PRO A 135 7.28 11.85 2.03
N ALA A 136 7.93 12.99 1.90
CA ALA A 136 8.71 13.33 0.70
C ALA A 136 9.95 12.41 0.54
N ASP A 137 10.42 11.85 1.66
CA ASP A 137 11.51 10.90 1.73
C ASP A 137 11.08 9.69 2.56
N ALA A 138 11.12 8.49 1.96
CA ALA A 138 10.77 7.25 2.64
C ALA A 138 11.67 7.00 3.86
N ALA A 139 12.94 7.42 3.83
CA ALA A 139 13.89 7.29 4.93
C ALA A 139 13.42 8.04 6.19
N HIS A 140 12.56 9.06 6.06
CA HIS A 140 11.98 9.77 7.21
C HIS A 140 11.23 8.84 8.17
N VAL A 141 10.69 7.73 7.66
CA VAL A 141 10.01 6.72 8.49
C VAL A 141 10.95 6.11 9.53
N ALA A 142 12.25 6.03 9.25
CA ALA A 142 13.24 5.53 10.22
C ALA A 142 13.29 6.33 11.52
N HIS A 143 12.96 7.62 11.49
CA HIS A 143 12.88 8.46 12.69
C HIS A 143 11.79 8.00 13.67
N GLN A 144 10.76 7.30 13.20
CA GLN A 144 9.71 6.76 14.08
C GLN A 144 10.20 5.60 14.96
N PHE A 145 11.34 5.01 14.61
CA PHE A 145 11.90 3.88 15.36
C PHE A 145 12.86 4.32 16.47
N GLY A 146 13.29 5.60 16.48
CA GLY A 146 14.19 6.13 17.50
C GLY A 146 15.45 5.26 17.69
N ASP A 147 15.77 4.95 18.96
CA ASP A 147 16.94 4.12 19.31
C ASP A 147 16.87 2.70 18.73
N LYS A 148 15.68 2.22 18.34
CA LYS A 148 15.49 0.90 17.72
C LYS A 148 16.12 0.82 16.34
N ALA A 149 16.22 1.93 15.61
CA ALA A 149 16.93 1.94 14.32
C ALA A 149 18.41 1.54 14.48
N ASP A 150 19.08 2.00 15.55
CA ASP A 150 20.47 1.64 15.82
C ASP A 150 20.60 0.19 16.32
N GLU A 151 19.62 -0.29 17.09
CA GLU A 151 19.53 -1.70 17.48
C GLU A 151 19.41 -2.60 16.25
N ILE A 152 18.49 -2.27 15.32
CA ILE A 152 18.29 -3.00 14.05
C ILE A 152 19.59 -3.02 13.23
N ARG A 153 20.30 -1.89 13.11
CA ARG A 153 21.57 -1.83 12.37
C ARG A 153 22.66 -2.72 12.96
N ARG A 154 22.71 -2.83 14.31
CA ARG A 154 23.73 -3.63 15.02
C ARG A 154 23.39 -5.12 15.07
N GLN A 155 22.11 -5.46 15.29
CA GLN A 155 21.68 -6.83 15.57
C GLN A 155 21.08 -7.52 14.34
N GLY A 156 20.80 -6.76 13.28
CA GLY A 156 20.13 -7.24 12.06
C GLY A 156 18.61 -7.10 12.09
N GLU A 157 18.01 -7.14 13.29
CA GLU A 157 16.58 -6.97 13.50
C GLU A 157 16.26 -6.48 14.92
N ALA A 158 15.08 -5.90 15.13
CA ALA A 158 14.53 -5.61 16.45
C ALA A 158 13.00 -5.54 16.40
N ALA A 159 12.39 -5.75 17.59
CA ALA A 159 10.98 -5.49 17.80
C ALA A 159 10.73 -3.98 17.93
N VAL A 160 9.81 -3.48 17.12
CA VAL A 160 9.34 -2.09 17.16
C VAL A 160 7.85 -2.04 17.46
N SER A 161 7.38 -0.99 18.12
CA SER A 161 5.95 -0.77 18.34
C SER A 161 5.44 0.22 17.28
N LEU A 162 4.53 -0.21 16.42
CA LEU A 162 3.89 0.63 15.42
C LEU A 162 2.39 0.70 15.71
N ALA A 163 1.88 1.88 15.99
CA ALA A 163 0.48 2.10 16.37
C ALA A 163 0.03 1.16 17.53
N GLY A 164 0.90 0.94 18.51
CA GLY A 164 0.63 0.09 19.68
C GLY A 164 0.71 -1.41 19.44
N ARG A 165 1.13 -1.86 18.26
CA ARG A 165 1.33 -3.28 17.92
C ARG A 165 2.82 -3.59 17.73
N PRO A 166 3.31 -4.75 18.20
CA PRO A 166 4.68 -5.16 18.00
C PRO A 166 4.88 -5.70 16.58
N PHE A 167 5.99 -5.31 15.95
CA PHE A 167 6.46 -5.81 14.66
C PHE A 167 7.96 -6.08 14.74
N ILE A 168 8.44 -7.09 14.02
CA ILE A 168 9.87 -7.28 13.81
C ILE A 168 10.25 -6.52 12.54
N LEU A 169 11.25 -5.64 12.66
CA LEU A 169 11.88 -4.98 11.53
C LEU A 169 13.30 -5.48 11.35
N LYS A 170 13.64 -5.90 10.14
CA LYS A 170 14.97 -6.31 9.75
C LYS A 170 15.77 -5.14 9.15
N LYS A 171 17.10 -5.25 9.22
CA LYS A 171 18.03 -4.24 8.68
C LYS A 171 17.75 -3.92 7.21
N GLN A 172 17.35 -4.93 6.41
CA GLN A 172 17.04 -4.74 4.99
C GLN A 172 15.93 -3.72 4.74
N PHE A 173 14.98 -3.56 5.68
CA PHE A 173 13.98 -2.50 5.58
C PHE A 173 14.60 -1.10 5.69
N LEU A 174 15.52 -0.90 6.65
CA LEU A 174 16.21 0.38 6.82
C LEU A 174 17.11 0.73 5.64
N ASP A 175 17.81 -0.28 5.10
CA ASP A 175 18.67 -0.11 3.94
C ASP A 175 17.84 0.27 2.71
N ASP A 176 16.72 -0.41 2.47
CA ASP A 176 15.83 -0.20 1.34
C ASP A 176 15.18 1.20 1.35
N ILE A 177 14.63 1.64 2.52
CA ILE A 177 14.05 3.00 2.61
C ILE A 177 15.10 4.10 2.49
N ALA A 178 16.35 3.85 2.85
CA ALA A 178 17.45 4.82 2.70
C ALA A 178 17.84 5.04 1.23
N GLU A 179 17.62 4.03 0.38
CA GLU A 179 17.88 4.08 -1.07
C GLU A 179 16.66 4.54 -1.87
N ALA A 180 15.46 4.52 -1.27
CA ALA A 180 14.22 4.86 -1.94
C ALA A 180 14.16 6.36 -2.32
N ARG A 181 14.10 6.65 -3.62
CA ARG A 181 14.03 8.01 -4.17
C ARG A 181 12.62 8.34 -4.63
N VAL A 182 11.76 8.68 -3.67
CA VAL A 182 10.35 8.98 -3.93
C VAL A 182 10.17 10.20 -4.82
N LEU A 183 10.95 11.27 -4.58
CA LEU A 183 10.84 12.51 -5.34
C LEU A 183 11.38 12.42 -6.78
N ASP A 184 12.22 11.45 -7.10
CA ASP A 184 12.69 11.24 -8.47
C ASP A 184 11.58 10.66 -9.38
N ALA A 185 10.48 10.20 -8.78
CA ALA A 185 9.31 9.63 -9.46
C ALA A 185 8.09 10.58 -9.48
N ALA A 186 8.18 11.77 -8.86
CA ALA A 186 7.06 12.71 -8.69
C ALA A 186 6.87 13.67 -9.87
#